data_612db64d3263e987340124d29126fbc7
#
_entry.id   612db64d3263e987340124d29126fbc7
#
_cell.length_a   1.000
_cell.length_b   1.000
_cell.length_c   1.000
_cell.angle_alpha   90.00
_cell.angle_beta   90.00
_cell.angle_gamma   90.00
#
_symmetry.space_group_name_H-M   'P 1'
#
loop_
_entity.id
_entity.type
_entity.pdbx_description
1 polymer ?
#
loop_
_entity_poly.entity_id
_entity_poly.type
_entity_poly.pdbx_seq_one_letter_code
_entity_poly.pdbx_strand_id
1 'polypeptide(L)'
;MIALSDIKTAFASYSYYYGSAPIGTTLPYLVAQQTGSGNFAADDQVYSNKYELTLEYYTTKKDEDAESAIETILDSLGVFWDKTEAHDDDQEFYLITYSFWR
;
A
#
# COMPACT_ATOMS: atom_id res chain seq x y z
N MET A 1 -7.47 7.79 12.56
CA MET A 1 -7.04 7.78 11.14
C MET A 1 -5.55 8.04 11.07
N ILE A 2 -4.81 7.24 10.30
CA ILE A 2 -3.39 7.51 10.05
C ILE A 2 -3.24 8.47 8.89
N ALA A 3 -2.23 9.32 8.94
CA ALA A 3 -1.93 10.27 7.87
C ALA A 3 -1.06 9.62 6.80
N LEU A 4 -1.10 10.17 5.58
CA LEU A 4 -0.20 9.71 4.51
C LEU A 4 1.26 9.86 4.93
N SER A 5 1.59 10.89 5.71
CA SER A 5 2.94 11.08 6.24
C SER A 5 3.37 9.98 7.20
N ASP A 6 2.43 9.37 7.93
CA ASP A 6 2.73 8.26 8.84
C ASP A 6 3.15 7.03 8.04
N ILE A 7 2.49 6.80 6.89
CA ILE A 7 2.81 5.68 6.01
C ILE A 7 4.20 5.90 5.38
N LYS A 8 4.45 7.11 4.90
CA LYS A 8 5.75 7.47 4.33
C LYS A 8 6.87 7.25 5.35
N THR A 9 6.67 7.68 6.58
CA THR A 9 7.64 7.53 7.65
C THR A 9 7.89 6.06 7.98
N ALA A 10 6.82 5.25 8.03
CA ALA A 10 6.92 3.83 8.34
C ALA A 10 7.73 3.06 7.30
N PHE A 11 7.68 3.49 6.05
CA PHE A 11 8.40 2.86 4.94
C PHE A 11 9.59 3.67 4.46
N ALA A 12 10.15 4.51 5.32
CA ALA A 12 11.25 5.40 4.96
C ALA A 12 12.52 4.67 4.51
N SER A 13 12.73 3.43 4.96
CA SER A 13 13.89 2.63 4.55
C SER A 13 13.70 1.92 3.20
N TYR A 14 12.52 2.02 2.61
CA TYR A 14 12.20 1.41 1.32
C TYR A 14 12.31 2.46 0.21
N SER A 15 12.40 1.98 -1.04
CA SER A 15 12.19 2.82 -2.21
C SER A 15 10.68 3.06 -2.32
N TYR A 16 10.22 4.13 -1.70
CA TYR A 16 8.81 4.43 -1.53
C TYR A 16 8.40 5.62 -2.40
N TYR A 17 7.31 5.46 -3.14
CA TYR A 17 6.75 6.50 -4.00
C TYR A 17 5.26 6.64 -3.74
N TYR A 18 4.73 7.84 -3.94
CA TYR A 18 3.29 8.06 -3.91
C TYR A 18 2.79 8.34 -5.32
N GLY A 19 1.74 7.62 -5.73
CA GLY A 19 1.14 7.76 -7.04
C GLY A 19 1.78 6.87 -8.08
N SER A 20 3.05 7.06 -8.35
CA SER A 20 3.79 6.23 -9.30
C SER A 20 5.28 6.34 -9.06
N ALA A 21 6.02 5.30 -9.47
CA ALA A 21 7.48 5.34 -9.48
C ALA A 21 7.94 5.89 -10.83
N PRO A 22 9.08 6.60 -10.87
CA PRO A 22 9.66 7.05 -12.13
C PRO A 22 9.96 5.88 -13.06
N ILE A 23 9.83 6.11 -14.37
CA ILE A 23 10.18 5.11 -15.39
C ILE A 23 11.65 4.73 -15.21
N GLY A 24 11.93 3.42 -15.20
CA GLY A 24 13.29 2.91 -15.03
C GLY A 24 13.71 2.71 -13.57
N THR A 25 12.79 2.91 -12.63
CA THR A 25 13.08 2.63 -11.21
C THR A 25 13.42 1.15 -11.03
N THR A 26 14.52 0.89 -10.32
CA THR A 26 14.99 -0.46 -10.06
C THR A 26 14.09 -1.15 -9.03
N LEU A 27 13.70 -2.39 -9.33
CA LEU A 27 12.95 -3.24 -8.38
C LEU A 27 13.90 -3.69 -7.25
N PRO A 28 13.42 -3.92 -6.04
CA PRO A 28 12.03 -3.75 -5.61
C PRO A 28 11.71 -2.32 -5.19
N TYR A 29 10.44 -1.94 -5.28
CA TYR A 29 9.99 -0.64 -4.78
C TYR A 29 8.52 -0.69 -4.36
N LEU A 30 8.09 0.32 -3.61
CA LEU A 30 6.72 0.46 -3.13
C LEU A 30 6.06 1.69 -3.75
N VAL A 31 4.80 1.55 -4.12
CA VAL A 31 3.97 2.67 -4.58
C VAL A 31 2.70 2.69 -3.73
N ALA A 32 2.47 3.80 -3.06
CA ALA A 32 1.24 4.01 -2.31
C ALA A 32 0.33 4.95 -3.09
N GLN A 33 -0.98 4.68 -3.04
CA GLN A 33 -1.93 5.56 -3.71
C GLN A 33 -3.30 5.45 -3.06
N GLN A 34 -3.97 6.58 -2.94
CA GLN A 34 -5.34 6.61 -2.45
C GLN A 34 -6.26 6.26 -3.62
N THR A 35 -6.98 5.15 -3.47
CA THR A 35 -7.80 4.59 -4.56
C THR A 35 -9.28 4.85 -4.40
N GLY A 36 -9.72 5.28 -3.22
CA GLY A 36 -11.12 5.54 -2.99
C GLY A 36 -11.38 6.21 -1.66
N SER A 37 -12.63 6.54 -1.45
CA SER A 37 -13.09 7.10 -0.19
C SER A 37 -14.44 6.50 0.16
N GLY A 38 -14.72 6.41 1.46
CA GLY A 38 -16.01 6.00 1.96
C GLY A 38 -16.41 6.92 3.10
N ASN A 39 -17.58 7.52 2.99
CA ASN A 39 -18.13 8.34 4.05
C ASN A 39 -19.25 7.58 4.72
N PHE A 40 -19.20 7.57 6.05
CA PHE A 40 -20.27 7.00 6.83
C PHE A 40 -21.24 8.12 7.20
N ALA A 41 -22.48 8.02 6.74
CA ALA A 41 -23.50 9.03 6.98
C ALA A 41 -24.71 8.41 7.66
N ALA A 42 -25.28 9.17 8.62
CA ALA A 42 -26.56 8.85 9.23
C ALA A 42 -27.23 10.17 9.61
N ASP A 43 -28.55 10.26 9.47
CA ASP A 43 -29.32 11.47 9.74
C ASP A 43 -28.77 12.69 8.99
N ASP A 44 -28.35 12.48 7.74
CA ASP A 44 -27.78 13.49 6.85
C ASP A 44 -26.46 14.12 7.37
N GLN A 45 -25.78 13.42 8.28
CA GLN A 45 -24.49 13.88 8.79
C GLN A 45 -23.38 12.87 8.48
N VAL A 46 -22.19 13.38 8.21
CA VAL A 46 -21.01 12.55 8.00
C VAL A 46 -20.37 12.28 9.35
N TYR A 47 -20.38 11.02 9.80
CA TYR A 47 -19.81 10.62 11.08
C TYR A 47 -18.33 10.30 10.99
N SER A 48 -17.90 9.79 9.85
CA SER A 48 -16.47 9.53 9.65
C SER A 48 -16.13 9.53 8.16
N ASN A 49 -14.94 10.02 7.87
CA ASN A 49 -14.35 9.95 6.54
C ASN A 49 -13.34 8.83 6.53
N LYS A 50 -13.43 7.96 5.54
CA LYS A 50 -12.47 6.87 5.34
C LYS A 50 -11.88 6.97 3.95
N TYR A 51 -10.61 6.66 3.84
CA TYR A 51 -9.90 6.66 2.58
C TYR A 51 -9.29 5.29 2.37
N GLU A 52 -9.56 4.70 1.21
CA GLU A 52 -8.92 3.46 0.82
C GLU A 52 -7.55 3.79 0.25
N LEU A 53 -6.56 3.06 0.71
CA LEU A 53 -5.20 3.18 0.22
C LEU A 53 -4.74 1.83 -0.28
N THR A 54 -3.99 1.83 -1.37
CA THR A 54 -3.26 0.65 -1.81
C THR A 54 -1.78 0.90 -1.65
N LEU A 55 -1.07 -0.12 -1.18
CA LEU A 55 0.38 -0.16 -1.14
C LEU A 55 0.82 -1.29 -2.07
N GLU A 56 1.46 -0.94 -3.17
CA GLU A 56 1.89 -1.89 -4.18
C GLU A 56 3.37 -2.17 -4.03
N TYR A 57 3.72 -3.45 -3.87
CA TYR A 57 5.11 -3.88 -3.78
C TYR A 57 5.48 -4.61 -5.07
N TYR A 58 6.43 -4.03 -5.81
CA TYR A 58 6.95 -4.59 -7.05
C TYR A 58 8.29 -5.23 -6.79
N THR A 59 8.43 -6.51 -7.17
CA THR A 59 9.66 -7.27 -6.96
C THR A 59 9.91 -8.23 -8.11
N THR A 60 11.18 -8.60 -8.33
CA THR A 60 11.55 -9.48 -9.43
C THR A 60 11.25 -10.95 -9.17
N LYS A 61 11.10 -11.32 -7.89
CA LYS A 61 10.81 -12.70 -7.50
C LYS A 61 9.94 -12.74 -6.26
N LYS A 62 9.24 -13.85 -6.08
CA LYS A 62 8.47 -14.08 -4.88
C LYS A 62 9.38 -14.10 -3.66
N ASP A 63 9.09 -13.25 -2.68
CA ASP A 63 9.88 -13.11 -1.46
C ASP A 63 8.95 -12.98 -0.26
N GLU A 64 8.65 -14.11 0.37
CA GLU A 64 7.74 -14.15 1.51
C GLU A 64 8.29 -13.42 2.73
N ASP A 65 9.60 -13.38 2.91
CA ASP A 65 10.21 -12.65 4.02
C ASP A 65 10.02 -11.14 3.87
N ALA A 66 10.17 -10.63 2.63
CA ALA A 66 9.93 -9.23 2.34
C ALA A 66 8.45 -8.87 2.57
N GLU A 67 7.53 -9.73 2.15
CA GLU A 67 6.11 -9.53 2.38
C GLU A 67 5.80 -9.51 3.87
N SER A 68 6.35 -10.44 4.64
CA SER A 68 6.15 -10.49 6.09
C SER A 68 6.65 -9.22 6.79
N ALA A 69 7.76 -8.67 6.33
CA ALA A 69 8.30 -7.43 6.87
C ALA A 69 7.35 -6.25 6.62
N ILE A 70 6.80 -6.16 5.42
CA ILE A 70 5.82 -5.13 5.06
C ILE A 70 4.56 -5.29 5.91
N GLU A 71 4.08 -6.51 6.06
CA GLU A 71 2.87 -6.81 6.82
C GLU A 71 3.04 -6.46 8.30
N THR A 72 4.22 -6.71 8.86
CA THR A 72 4.54 -6.32 10.22
C THR A 72 4.46 -4.80 10.41
N ILE A 73 4.96 -4.05 9.43
CA ILE A 73 4.87 -2.58 9.47
C ILE A 73 3.40 -2.14 9.41
N LEU A 74 2.60 -2.72 8.51
CA LEU A 74 1.18 -2.41 8.40
C LEU A 74 0.43 -2.74 9.70
N ASP A 75 0.74 -3.88 10.30
CA ASP A 75 0.16 -4.25 11.59
C ASP A 75 0.50 -3.23 12.67
N SER A 76 1.72 -2.71 12.68
CA SER A 76 2.14 -1.70 13.64
C SER A 76 1.41 -0.38 13.47
N LEU A 77 0.92 -0.10 12.27
CA LEU A 77 0.11 1.08 11.98
C LEU A 77 -1.36 0.90 12.38
N GLY A 78 -1.75 -0.31 12.76
CA GLY A 78 -3.11 -0.61 13.20
C GLY A 78 -4.14 -0.66 12.09
N VAL A 79 -3.73 -0.89 10.86
CA VAL A 79 -4.66 -0.99 9.72
C VAL A 79 -5.02 -2.45 9.44
N PHE A 80 -6.24 -2.68 9.00
CA PHE A 80 -6.68 -3.99 8.50
C PHE A 80 -6.43 -4.02 7.00
N TRP A 81 -5.54 -4.89 6.59
CA TRP A 81 -5.14 -4.97 5.19
C TRP A 81 -5.61 -6.26 4.54
N ASP A 82 -5.93 -6.15 3.25
CA ASP A 82 -6.15 -7.30 2.37
C ASP A 82 -5.01 -7.35 1.37
N LYS A 83 -4.70 -8.53 0.90
CA LYS A 83 -3.54 -8.76 0.05
C LYS A 83 -3.95 -9.50 -1.21
N THR A 84 -3.47 -9.02 -2.36
CA THR A 84 -3.60 -9.72 -3.62
C THR A 84 -2.23 -9.82 -4.28
N GLU A 85 -2.06 -10.81 -5.14
CA GLU A 85 -0.80 -11.03 -5.83
C GLU A 85 -1.05 -11.20 -7.32
N ALA A 86 -0.21 -10.59 -8.13
CA ALA A 86 -0.20 -10.75 -9.57
C ALA A 86 1.22 -10.93 -10.07
N HIS A 87 1.37 -11.60 -11.19
CA HIS A 87 2.66 -11.82 -11.83
C HIS A 87 2.56 -11.44 -13.30
N ASP A 88 3.48 -10.60 -13.76
CA ASP A 88 3.57 -10.22 -15.16
C ASP A 88 4.72 -10.98 -15.80
N ASP A 89 4.40 -11.97 -16.64
CA ASP A 89 5.39 -12.81 -17.30
C ASP A 89 6.22 -12.03 -18.34
N ASP A 90 5.60 -11.03 -18.99
CA ASP A 90 6.27 -10.25 -20.03
C ASP A 90 7.32 -9.33 -19.46
N GLN A 91 7.03 -8.73 -18.30
CA GLN A 91 7.94 -7.80 -17.63
C GLN A 91 8.72 -8.44 -16.49
N GLU A 92 8.43 -9.70 -16.20
CA GLU A 92 9.13 -10.52 -15.19
C GLU A 92 9.13 -9.87 -13.80
N PHE A 93 7.95 -9.43 -13.34
CA PHE A 93 7.83 -8.95 -11.97
C PHE A 93 6.60 -9.55 -11.28
N TYR A 94 6.66 -9.55 -9.95
CA TYR A 94 5.54 -9.83 -9.07
C TYR A 94 5.02 -8.53 -8.50
N LEU A 95 3.70 -8.40 -8.43
CA LEU A 95 3.03 -7.28 -7.80
C LEU A 95 2.20 -7.78 -6.62
N ILE A 96 2.55 -7.33 -5.42
CA ILE A 96 1.79 -7.61 -4.21
C ILE A 96 1.07 -6.33 -3.84
N THR A 97 -0.25 -6.37 -3.79
CA THR A 97 -1.05 -5.19 -3.46
C THR A 97 -1.71 -5.37 -2.10
N TYR A 98 -1.46 -4.43 -1.21
CA TYR A 98 -2.10 -4.35 0.09
C TYR A 98 -3.13 -3.24 0.03
N SER A 99 -4.39 -3.55 0.36
CA SER A 99 -5.48 -2.58 0.39
C SER A 99 -5.97 -2.42 1.82
N PHE A 100 -6.13 -1.19 2.26
CA PHE A 100 -6.61 -0.91 3.61
C PHE A 100 -7.27 0.46 3.69
N TRP A 101 -8.04 0.66 4.74
CA TRP A 101 -8.67 1.94 5.04
C TRP A 101 -7.87 2.66 6.10
N ARG A 102 -7.65 3.93 5.92
CA ARG A 102 -6.95 4.77 6.87
C ARG A 102 -7.81 5.86 7.46
#